data_f78a9a628eb8b214b5144ce42702dc63
#
_entry.id   f78a9a628eb8b214b5144ce42702dc63
#
_cell.length_a   1.000
_cell.length_b   1.000
_cell.length_c   1.000
_cell.angle_alpha   90.00
_cell.angle_beta   90.00
_cell.angle_gamma   90.00
#
_symmetry.space_group_name_H-M   'P 1'
#
loop_
_entity.id
_entity.type
_entity.pdbx_description
1 polymer ?
#
loop_
_entity_poly.entity_id
_entity_poly.type
_entity_poly.pdbx_seq_one_letter_code
_entity_poly.pdbx_strand_id
1 'polypeptide(L)'
;MKIVIVGCGIAGFTAAKNLREKLPSSEITLVDGGIHGLYSRMRLPETLAGTLPEQKLILASPEAIEKSGIQFLAGVEAVSIQVQQKTLTLADARVLPYDRLVLATGAEPSIPPIEGAGTDMTLRSLEDVQRYSRLLKEGERATVIGGGLLGLEAAHALRERGLKVAVAEFMPRLLPRQLSEKESEILQKKFEELGYEIFTGRAPKTLTRTDSGWILRLEDGTEIPSSIVLISAGIRSRTALAKAAGATVERGIVVNNRLETSLPDVYAIGDCAQLGGVVYGLWLASKDQGTALAEILAGTRETFISPVYEPSLKIPGIKLKEIRMAAQG
;
A
#
# COMPACT_ATOMS: atom_id res chain seq x y z
N MET A 1 27.21 15.21 -3.44
CA MET A 1 25.80 15.59 -3.67
C MET A 1 24.99 15.11 -2.49
N LYS A 2 24.08 15.96 -1.96
CA LYS A 2 23.18 15.62 -0.84
C LYS A 2 21.83 15.16 -1.40
N ILE A 3 21.45 13.92 -1.14
CA ILE A 3 20.20 13.34 -1.61
C ILE A 3 19.36 13.00 -0.38
N VAL A 4 18.19 13.60 -0.27
CA VAL A 4 17.23 13.32 0.80
C VAL A 4 16.05 12.56 0.20
N ILE A 5 15.67 11.44 0.82
CA ILE A 5 14.58 10.58 0.39
C ILE A 5 13.57 10.48 1.53
N VAL A 6 12.30 10.79 1.27
CA VAL A 6 11.21 10.74 2.24
C VAL A 6 10.35 9.50 2.02
N GLY A 7 10.44 8.55 2.94
CA GLY A 7 9.72 7.28 2.95
C GLY A 7 10.60 6.06 2.72
N CYS A 8 10.64 5.14 3.69
CA CYS A 8 11.38 3.87 3.66
C CYS A 8 10.52 2.68 3.17
N GLY A 9 9.52 2.94 2.30
CA GLY A 9 8.86 1.89 1.54
C GLY A 9 9.77 1.30 0.47
N ILE A 10 9.28 0.31 -0.30
CA ILE A 10 10.09 -0.35 -1.33
C ILE A 10 10.68 0.61 -2.36
N ALA A 11 9.95 1.66 -2.73
CA ALA A 11 10.43 2.66 -3.69
C ALA A 11 11.62 3.44 -3.14
N GLY A 12 11.46 4.07 -1.97
CA GLY A 12 12.48 4.91 -1.36
C GLY A 12 13.74 4.12 -0.94
N PHE A 13 13.55 2.94 -0.32
CA PHE A 13 14.67 2.08 0.03
C PHE A 13 15.44 1.60 -1.21
N THR A 14 14.74 1.17 -2.28
CA THR A 14 15.39 0.74 -3.52
C THR A 14 16.18 1.90 -4.16
N ALA A 15 15.60 3.10 -4.18
CA ALA A 15 16.29 4.29 -4.65
C ALA A 15 17.55 4.58 -3.81
N ALA A 16 17.42 4.59 -2.48
CA ALA A 16 18.55 4.86 -1.57
C ALA A 16 19.70 3.86 -1.75
N LYS A 17 19.37 2.56 -1.79
CA LYS A 17 20.34 1.47 -1.98
C LYS A 17 21.07 1.61 -3.31
N ASN A 18 20.35 1.75 -4.42
CA ASN A 18 20.95 1.84 -5.77
C ASN A 18 21.73 3.15 -5.94
N LEU A 19 21.29 4.25 -5.32
CA LEU A 19 22.06 5.51 -5.31
C LEU A 19 23.38 5.35 -4.54
N ARG A 20 23.38 4.64 -3.40
CA ARG A 20 24.62 4.35 -2.65
C ARG A 20 25.63 3.59 -3.50
N GLU A 21 25.15 2.60 -4.29
CA GLU A 21 26.00 1.81 -5.18
C GLU A 21 26.51 2.64 -6.37
N LYS A 22 25.66 3.45 -6.99
CA LYS A 22 25.97 4.21 -8.23
C LYS A 22 26.69 5.54 -7.97
N LEU A 23 26.47 6.15 -6.82
CA LEU A 23 27.00 7.46 -6.42
C LEU A 23 27.67 7.38 -5.04
N PRO A 24 28.78 6.63 -4.91
CA PRO A 24 29.39 6.31 -3.62
C PRO A 24 29.89 7.52 -2.83
N SER A 25 30.17 8.66 -3.49
CA SER A 25 30.58 9.91 -2.83
C SER A 25 29.41 10.80 -2.39
N SER A 26 28.18 10.44 -2.67
CA SER A 26 27.00 11.23 -2.28
C SER A 26 26.61 10.97 -0.82
N GLU A 27 26.12 12.00 -0.15
CA GLU A 27 25.44 11.87 1.14
C GLU A 27 23.98 11.49 0.90
N ILE A 28 23.53 10.33 1.41
CA ILE A 28 22.19 9.85 1.23
C ILE A 28 21.52 9.78 2.59
N THR A 29 20.44 10.53 2.77
CA THR A 29 19.61 10.52 3.96
C THR A 29 18.22 9.98 3.61
N LEU A 30 17.79 8.92 4.30
CA LEU A 30 16.48 8.33 4.20
C LEU A 30 15.67 8.68 5.45
N VAL A 31 14.53 9.34 5.29
CA VAL A 31 13.64 9.79 6.37
C VAL A 31 12.37 8.97 6.35
N ASP A 32 11.92 8.45 7.49
CA ASP A 32 10.64 7.72 7.59
C ASP A 32 9.95 7.97 8.93
N GLY A 33 8.64 8.21 8.92
CA GLY A 33 7.83 8.29 10.14
C GLY A 33 7.69 6.95 10.87
N GLY A 34 7.91 5.82 10.19
CA GLY A 34 7.97 4.49 10.77
C GLY A 34 9.34 4.17 11.38
N ILE A 35 9.37 3.18 12.29
CA ILE A 35 10.57 2.78 13.02
C ILE A 35 11.20 1.46 12.55
N HIS A 36 10.51 0.71 11.69
CA HIS A 36 10.87 -0.68 11.37
C HIS A 36 11.87 -0.83 10.21
N GLY A 37 12.19 0.27 9.50
CA GLY A 37 12.93 0.19 8.24
C GLY A 37 12.05 -0.37 7.10
N LEU A 38 12.66 -1.07 6.13
CA LEU A 38 11.89 -1.69 5.05
C LEU A 38 11.29 -3.02 5.49
N TYR A 39 9.98 -3.17 5.34
CA TYR A 39 9.28 -4.44 5.49
C TYR A 39 8.28 -4.70 4.35
N SER A 40 7.94 -5.98 4.14
CA SER A 40 7.07 -6.43 3.05
C SER A 40 5.60 -6.24 3.38
N ARG A 41 5.02 -5.06 3.07
CA ARG A 41 3.60 -4.77 3.29
C ARG A 41 2.66 -5.71 2.52
N MET A 42 3.12 -6.21 1.38
CA MET A 42 2.35 -7.17 0.57
C MET A 42 2.19 -8.54 1.23
N ARG A 43 2.91 -8.82 2.32
CA ARG A 43 2.85 -10.08 3.08
C ARG A 43 2.19 -9.93 4.46
N LEU A 44 1.63 -8.76 4.76
CA LEU A 44 0.87 -8.54 6.00
C LEU A 44 -0.29 -9.54 6.17
N PRO A 45 -1.04 -9.92 5.11
CA PRO A 45 -2.05 -10.97 5.24
C PRO A 45 -1.48 -12.32 5.70
N GLU A 46 -0.30 -12.73 5.22
CA GLU A 46 0.36 -13.96 5.66
C GLU A 46 0.73 -13.94 7.16
N THR A 47 1.14 -12.77 7.65
CA THR A 47 1.43 -12.59 9.08
C THR A 47 0.15 -12.57 9.90
N LEU A 48 -0.91 -11.93 9.40
CA LEU A 48 -2.24 -11.96 10.03
C LEU A 48 -2.78 -13.40 10.12
N ALA A 49 -2.59 -14.20 9.07
CA ALA A 49 -2.92 -15.63 9.04
C ALA A 49 -2.10 -16.46 10.05
N GLY A 50 -0.97 -15.95 10.55
CA GLY A 50 -0.05 -16.68 11.41
C GLY A 50 0.92 -17.61 10.66
N THR A 51 0.90 -17.59 9.32
CA THR A 51 1.77 -18.41 8.46
C THR A 51 3.17 -17.82 8.27
N LEU A 52 3.31 -16.50 8.52
CA LEU A 52 4.58 -15.79 8.45
C LEU A 52 4.87 -15.06 9.77
N PRO A 53 5.98 -15.36 10.47
CA PRO A 53 6.41 -14.58 11.64
C PRO A 53 6.74 -13.12 11.28
N GLU A 54 6.41 -12.17 12.17
CA GLU A 54 6.64 -10.72 11.95
C GLU A 54 8.10 -10.39 11.57
N GLN A 55 9.07 -11.07 12.21
CA GLN A 55 10.50 -10.85 11.95
C GLN A 55 10.88 -11.14 10.49
N LYS A 56 10.17 -12.05 9.82
CA LYS A 56 10.39 -12.38 8.41
C LYS A 56 9.75 -11.38 7.43
N LEU A 57 8.94 -10.43 7.93
CA LEU A 57 8.48 -9.30 7.13
C LEU A 57 9.59 -8.27 6.91
N ILE A 58 10.49 -8.10 7.89
CA ILE A 58 11.57 -7.11 7.83
C ILE A 58 12.57 -7.54 6.75
N LEU A 59 12.72 -6.71 5.74
CA LEU A 59 13.64 -6.92 4.61
C LEU A 59 14.97 -6.17 4.82
N ALA A 60 14.93 -5.02 5.51
CA ALA A 60 16.10 -4.28 5.94
C ALA A 60 15.78 -3.54 7.25
N SER A 61 16.45 -3.91 8.35
CA SER A 61 16.29 -3.21 9.62
C SER A 61 16.96 -1.84 9.57
N PRO A 62 16.64 -0.91 10.51
CA PRO A 62 17.32 0.38 10.63
C PRO A 62 18.85 0.23 10.65
N GLU A 63 19.39 -0.69 11.46
CA GLU A 63 20.83 -0.93 11.58
C GLU A 63 21.44 -1.48 10.27
N ALA A 64 20.70 -2.29 9.53
CA ALA A 64 21.16 -2.79 8.22
C ALA A 64 21.22 -1.67 7.17
N ILE A 65 20.27 -0.73 7.22
CA ILE A 65 20.26 0.46 6.34
C ILE A 65 21.47 1.33 6.65
N GLU A 66 21.72 1.64 7.91
CA GLU A 66 22.86 2.47 8.32
C GLU A 66 24.22 1.82 7.99
N LYS A 67 24.36 0.52 8.24
CA LYS A 67 25.56 -0.26 7.85
C LYS A 67 25.83 -0.24 6.35
N SER A 68 24.81 0.00 5.51
CA SER A 68 24.99 0.17 4.07
C SER A 68 25.50 1.56 3.65
N GLY A 69 25.77 2.46 4.60
CA GLY A 69 26.25 3.81 4.36
C GLY A 69 25.13 4.80 4.00
N ILE A 70 23.89 4.49 4.34
CA ILE A 70 22.73 5.39 4.21
C ILE A 70 22.39 5.93 5.60
N GLN A 71 22.37 7.26 5.77
CA GLN A 71 21.86 7.85 7.00
C GLN A 71 20.36 7.59 7.11
N PHE A 72 19.90 6.90 8.14
CA PHE A 72 18.49 6.59 8.32
C PHE A 72 17.90 7.34 9.52
N LEU A 73 16.91 8.18 9.26
CA LEU A 73 16.16 8.94 10.26
C LEU A 73 14.77 8.29 10.42
N ALA A 74 14.71 7.31 11.31
CA ALA A 74 13.49 6.57 11.62
C ALA A 74 12.63 7.30 12.67
N GLY A 75 11.32 7.14 12.63
CA GLY A 75 10.36 7.66 13.61
C GLY A 75 10.17 9.18 13.53
N VAL A 76 10.55 9.83 12.42
CA VAL A 76 10.39 11.26 12.23
C VAL A 76 9.75 11.58 10.89
N GLU A 77 8.74 12.43 10.90
CA GLU A 77 8.03 12.84 9.69
C GLU A 77 8.65 14.09 9.05
N ALA A 78 8.59 14.16 7.72
CA ALA A 78 8.86 15.36 6.96
C ALA A 78 7.61 16.25 6.93
N VAL A 79 7.74 17.51 7.33
CA VAL A 79 6.58 18.40 7.51
C VAL A 79 6.52 19.56 6.52
N SER A 80 7.66 20.02 5.98
CA SER A 80 7.64 21.08 4.96
C SER A 80 8.87 21.06 4.06
N ILE A 81 8.68 21.53 2.81
CA ILE A 81 9.73 21.69 1.81
C ILE A 81 9.84 23.16 1.46
N GLN A 82 11.02 23.73 1.57
CA GLN A 82 11.36 25.07 1.10
C GLN A 82 12.17 24.96 -0.19
N VAL A 83 11.47 24.99 -1.32
CA VAL A 83 12.04 24.69 -2.65
C VAL A 83 13.18 25.65 -3.00
N GLN A 84 13.01 26.95 -2.76
CA GLN A 84 14.02 27.97 -3.09
C GLN A 84 15.30 27.82 -2.26
N GLN A 85 15.17 27.45 -0.98
CA GLN A 85 16.29 27.22 -0.06
C GLN A 85 16.85 25.79 -0.19
N LYS A 86 16.18 24.92 -0.93
CA LYS A 86 16.50 23.49 -1.03
C LYS A 86 16.63 22.83 0.34
N THR A 87 15.62 23.00 1.19
CA THR A 87 15.60 22.43 2.54
C THR A 87 14.32 21.67 2.81
N LEU A 88 14.42 20.56 3.57
CA LEU A 88 13.34 19.76 4.12
C LEU A 88 13.32 19.94 5.63
N THR A 89 12.19 20.35 6.21
CA THR A 89 12.00 20.44 7.66
C THR A 89 11.32 19.16 8.17
N LEU A 90 11.83 18.62 9.27
CA LEU A 90 11.28 17.47 9.97
C LEU A 90 10.42 17.89 11.16
N ALA A 91 9.57 16.98 11.66
CA ALA A 91 8.69 17.23 12.80
C ALA A 91 9.41 17.58 14.11
N ASP A 92 10.66 17.14 14.27
CA ASP A 92 11.53 17.46 15.39
C ASP A 92 12.35 18.75 15.19
N ALA A 93 11.95 19.59 14.25
CA ALA A 93 12.56 20.86 13.88
C ALA A 93 13.95 20.78 13.21
N ARG A 94 14.49 19.59 12.94
CA ARG A 94 15.70 19.46 12.11
C ARG A 94 15.42 19.96 10.69
N VAL A 95 16.40 20.64 10.09
CA VAL A 95 16.35 21.13 8.72
C VAL A 95 17.45 20.45 7.92
N LEU A 96 17.06 19.70 6.88
CA LEU A 96 17.96 18.95 6.01
C LEU A 96 18.15 19.69 4.69
N PRO A 97 19.35 20.17 4.36
CA PRO A 97 19.64 20.70 3.03
C PRO A 97 19.75 19.56 2.02
N TYR A 98 19.29 19.78 0.78
CA TYR A 98 19.38 18.80 -0.28
C TYR A 98 19.84 19.42 -1.62
N ASP A 99 20.55 18.63 -2.41
CA ASP A 99 20.74 18.89 -3.85
C ASP A 99 19.63 18.23 -4.68
N ARG A 100 19.16 17.07 -4.20
CA ARG A 100 18.01 16.32 -4.79
C ARG A 100 17.12 15.82 -3.67
N LEU A 101 15.80 16.02 -3.83
CA LEU A 101 14.78 15.54 -2.92
C LEU A 101 13.90 14.49 -3.62
N VAL A 102 13.73 13.33 -2.99
CA VAL A 102 12.90 12.25 -3.50
C VAL A 102 11.72 12.02 -2.56
N LEU A 103 10.51 12.18 -3.07
CA LEU A 103 9.27 11.89 -2.36
C LEU A 103 8.84 10.45 -2.66
N ALA A 104 8.96 9.56 -1.66
CA ALA A 104 8.54 8.18 -1.68
C ALA A 104 7.53 7.91 -0.56
N THR A 105 6.67 8.91 -0.29
CA THR A 105 5.72 8.96 0.84
C THR A 105 4.63 7.90 0.78
N GLY A 106 4.49 7.23 -0.36
CA GLY A 106 3.57 6.11 -0.55
C GLY A 106 2.11 6.53 -0.54
N ALA A 107 1.25 5.68 0.02
CA ALA A 107 -0.19 5.87 0.08
C ALA A 107 -0.76 5.42 1.42
N GLU A 108 -1.93 5.92 1.76
CA GLU A 108 -2.76 5.51 2.89
C GLU A 108 -3.98 4.70 2.42
N PRO A 109 -4.59 3.88 3.27
CA PRO A 109 -5.84 3.21 2.93
C PRO A 109 -6.95 4.21 2.61
N SER A 110 -7.75 3.90 1.61
CA SER A 110 -8.97 4.66 1.32
C SER A 110 -10.09 4.17 2.22
N ILE A 111 -10.69 5.08 2.98
CA ILE A 111 -11.89 4.80 3.76
C ILE A 111 -13.09 5.29 2.95
N PRO A 112 -13.99 4.39 2.54
CA PRO A 112 -15.22 4.79 1.84
C PRO A 112 -16.15 5.55 2.78
N PRO A 113 -17.11 6.32 2.26
CA PRO A 113 -18.04 7.12 3.07
C PRO A 113 -19.11 6.23 3.71
N ILE A 114 -18.70 5.38 4.63
CA ILE A 114 -19.53 4.50 5.46
C ILE A 114 -19.59 5.13 6.85
N GLU A 115 -20.77 5.45 7.32
CA GLU A 115 -20.95 5.98 8.67
C GLU A 115 -20.41 4.98 9.71
N GLY A 116 -19.59 5.44 10.65
CA GLY A 116 -18.94 4.60 11.66
C GLY A 116 -17.64 3.91 11.18
N ALA A 117 -17.22 4.07 9.92
CA ALA A 117 -15.94 3.55 9.45
C ALA A 117 -14.76 4.40 9.93
N GLY A 118 -13.67 3.74 10.33
CA GLY A 118 -12.45 4.39 10.80
C GLY A 118 -11.16 3.84 10.18
N THR A 119 -10.07 4.59 10.32
CA THR A 119 -8.74 4.18 9.84
C THR A 119 -8.19 2.99 10.62
N ASP A 120 -8.66 2.79 11.84
CA ASP A 120 -8.35 1.63 12.69
C ASP A 120 -8.95 0.32 12.18
N MET A 121 -9.79 0.37 11.14
CA MET A 121 -10.38 -0.80 10.49
C MET A 121 -9.59 -1.26 9.26
N THR A 122 -8.38 -0.76 9.02
CA THR A 122 -7.58 -1.12 7.84
C THR A 122 -6.44 -2.08 8.17
N LEU A 123 -5.85 -2.69 7.14
CA LEU A 123 -4.65 -3.53 7.23
C LEU A 123 -3.56 -2.96 6.30
N ARG A 124 -2.67 -2.12 6.84
CA ARG A 124 -1.63 -1.44 6.05
C ARG A 124 -0.25 -1.46 6.71
N SER A 125 -0.19 -1.71 8.02
CA SER A 125 1.05 -1.67 8.81
C SER A 125 1.22 -2.91 9.69
N LEU A 126 2.40 -3.05 10.29
CA LEU A 126 2.68 -4.08 11.30
C LEU A 126 1.80 -3.90 12.55
N GLU A 127 1.60 -2.66 12.95
CA GLU A 127 0.73 -2.29 14.07
C GLU A 127 -0.71 -2.74 13.82
N ASP A 128 -1.18 -2.64 12.56
CA ASP A 128 -2.50 -3.15 12.19
C ASP A 128 -2.59 -4.66 12.35
N VAL A 129 -1.58 -5.41 11.91
CA VAL A 129 -1.53 -6.86 12.11
C VAL A 129 -1.57 -7.20 13.60
N GLN A 130 -0.76 -6.52 14.42
CA GLN A 130 -0.72 -6.74 15.87
C GLN A 130 -2.06 -6.42 16.53
N ARG A 131 -2.72 -5.32 16.11
CA ARG A 131 -4.06 -4.93 16.59
C ARG A 131 -5.08 -6.03 16.27
N TYR A 132 -5.17 -6.44 15.00
CA TYR A 132 -6.08 -7.50 14.60
C TYR A 132 -5.77 -8.83 15.30
N SER A 133 -4.52 -9.24 15.37
CA SER A 133 -4.12 -10.51 16.01
C SER A 133 -4.59 -10.62 17.47
N ARG A 134 -4.72 -9.50 18.18
CA ARG A 134 -5.27 -9.47 19.56
C ARG A 134 -6.79 -9.62 19.61
N LEU A 135 -7.48 -9.27 18.51
CA LEU A 135 -8.94 -9.29 18.43
C LEU A 135 -9.48 -10.61 17.89
N LEU A 136 -8.65 -11.39 17.17
CA LEU A 136 -9.09 -12.62 16.52
C LEU A 136 -9.45 -13.69 17.56
N LYS A 137 -10.64 -14.29 17.41
CA LYS A 137 -11.07 -15.47 18.14
C LYS A 137 -11.67 -16.46 17.17
N GLU A 138 -11.24 -17.71 17.27
CA GLU A 138 -11.73 -18.80 16.44
C GLU A 138 -13.26 -18.97 16.54
N GLY A 139 -13.90 -19.26 15.42
CA GLY A 139 -15.35 -19.45 15.33
C GLY A 139 -16.17 -18.15 15.25
N GLU A 140 -15.57 -16.99 15.54
CA GLU A 140 -16.24 -15.70 15.37
C GLU A 140 -16.37 -15.33 13.88
N ARG A 141 -17.16 -14.31 13.59
CA ARG A 141 -17.39 -13.80 12.23
C ARG A 141 -16.61 -12.51 12.00
N ALA A 142 -15.94 -12.43 10.85
CA ALA A 142 -15.31 -11.23 10.35
C ALA A 142 -15.97 -10.76 9.06
N THR A 143 -16.04 -9.45 8.85
CA THR A 143 -16.45 -8.85 7.58
C THR A 143 -15.31 -8.07 6.97
N VAL A 144 -15.00 -8.35 5.69
CA VAL A 144 -14.07 -7.57 4.88
C VAL A 144 -14.86 -6.71 3.90
N ILE A 145 -14.65 -5.40 3.95
CA ILE A 145 -15.24 -4.44 3.02
C ILE A 145 -14.24 -4.16 1.90
N GLY A 146 -14.55 -4.67 0.71
CA GLY A 146 -13.75 -4.60 -0.50
C GLY A 146 -13.35 -5.97 -1.04
N GLY A 147 -13.82 -6.29 -2.25
CA GLY A 147 -13.55 -7.54 -2.99
C GLY A 147 -12.39 -7.43 -3.99
N GLY A 148 -11.45 -6.50 -3.76
CA GLY A 148 -10.19 -6.38 -4.49
C GLY A 148 -9.14 -7.40 -4.03
N LEU A 149 -7.97 -7.42 -4.67
CA LEU A 149 -6.88 -8.38 -4.38
C LEU A 149 -6.54 -8.43 -2.89
N LEU A 150 -6.20 -7.29 -2.29
CA LEU A 150 -5.81 -7.21 -0.87
C LEU A 150 -6.97 -7.55 0.08
N GLY A 151 -8.21 -7.22 -0.29
CA GLY A 151 -9.38 -7.57 0.50
C GLY A 151 -9.61 -9.08 0.53
N LEU A 152 -9.49 -9.75 -0.61
CA LEU A 152 -9.61 -11.21 -0.69
C LEU A 152 -8.44 -11.93 0.01
N GLU A 153 -7.22 -11.41 -0.09
CA GLU A 153 -6.06 -11.93 0.66
C GLU A 153 -6.25 -11.76 2.18
N ALA A 154 -6.78 -10.62 2.63
CA ALA A 154 -7.10 -10.40 4.04
C ALA A 154 -8.26 -11.29 4.51
N ALA A 155 -9.29 -11.48 3.69
CA ALA A 155 -10.38 -12.41 3.95
C ALA A 155 -9.87 -13.84 4.13
N HIS A 156 -8.94 -14.27 3.26
CA HIS A 156 -8.29 -15.56 3.38
C HIS A 156 -7.49 -15.67 4.69
N ALA A 157 -6.70 -14.66 5.02
CA ALA A 157 -5.94 -14.63 6.26
C ALA A 157 -6.82 -14.79 7.52
N LEU A 158 -7.97 -14.11 7.56
CA LEU A 158 -8.94 -14.24 8.65
C LEU A 158 -9.54 -15.65 8.72
N ARG A 159 -9.81 -16.27 7.57
CA ARG A 159 -10.32 -17.63 7.51
C ARG A 159 -9.28 -18.66 7.98
N GLU A 160 -8.01 -18.51 7.62
CA GLU A 160 -6.90 -19.33 8.13
C GLU A 160 -6.77 -19.27 9.67
N ARG A 161 -7.26 -18.20 10.28
CA ARG A 161 -7.37 -18.04 11.75
C ARG A 161 -8.67 -18.61 12.32
N GLY A 162 -9.43 -19.37 11.53
CA GLY A 162 -10.65 -20.06 11.97
C GLY A 162 -11.91 -19.20 12.04
N LEU A 163 -11.92 -17.98 11.46
CA LEU A 163 -13.11 -17.14 11.44
C LEU A 163 -14.04 -17.51 10.29
N LYS A 164 -15.35 -17.27 10.49
CA LYS A 164 -16.33 -17.22 9.39
C LYS A 164 -16.21 -15.87 8.73
N VAL A 165 -16.05 -15.81 7.40
CA VAL A 165 -15.73 -14.56 6.71
C VAL A 165 -16.79 -14.17 5.70
N ALA A 166 -17.30 -12.94 5.84
CA ALA A 166 -18.11 -12.26 4.84
C ALA A 166 -17.25 -11.24 4.07
N VAL A 167 -17.48 -11.11 2.77
CA VAL A 167 -16.87 -10.08 1.91
C VAL A 167 -17.98 -9.22 1.32
N ALA A 168 -17.96 -7.92 1.60
CA ALA A 168 -18.89 -6.94 1.04
C ALA A 168 -18.18 -6.08 0.00
N GLU A 169 -18.59 -6.18 -1.27
CA GLU A 169 -18.03 -5.44 -2.39
C GLU A 169 -19.10 -4.54 -3.03
N PHE A 170 -18.80 -3.24 -3.10
CA PHE A 170 -19.68 -2.25 -3.71
C PHE A 170 -19.92 -2.50 -5.20
N MET A 171 -18.86 -2.89 -5.93
CA MET A 171 -18.97 -3.20 -7.35
C MET A 171 -19.77 -4.50 -7.57
N PRO A 172 -20.39 -4.68 -8.74
CA PRO A 172 -21.27 -5.84 -9.00
C PRO A 172 -20.54 -7.19 -8.99
N ARG A 173 -19.22 -7.22 -8.89
CA ARG A 173 -18.41 -8.44 -8.93
C ARG A 173 -17.08 -8.31 -8.21
N LEU A 174 -16.46 -9.43 -7.85
CA LEU A 174 -15.11 -9.49 -7.28
C LEU A 174 -14.07 -9.15 -8.35
N LEU A 175 -12.96 -8.53 -7.94
CA LEU A 175 -11.83 -8.13 -8.81
C LEU A 175 -12.27 -7.41 -10.11
N PRO A 176 -13.14 -6.38 -10.04
CA PRO A 176 -13.80 -5.81 -11.22
C PRO A 176 -12.81 -5.15 -12.21
N ARG A 177 -11.60 -4.83 -11.76
CA ARG A 177 -10.52 -4.24 -12.58
C ARG A 177 -9.62 -5.29 -13.23
N GLN A 178 -9.58 -6.52 -12.72
CA GLN A 178 -8.68 -7.58 -13.13
C GLN A 178 -9.35 -8.68 -13.93
N LEU A 179 -10.64 -8.86 -13.74
CA LEU A 179 -11.42 -9.96 -14.30
C LEU A 179 -12.63 -9.47 -15.10
N SER A 180 -12.95 -10.18 -16.16
CA SER A 180 -14.24 -10.08 -16.86
C SER A 180 -15.38 -10.59 -15.96
N GLU A 181 -16.61 -10.43 -16.40
CA GLU A 181 -17.80 -10.85 -15.65
C GLU A 181 -17.81 -12.38 -15.44
N LYS A 182 -17.65 -13.17 -16.51
CA LYS A 182 -17.59 -14.64 -16.46
C LYS A 182 -16.44 -15.15 -15.57
N GLU A 183 -15.27 -14.52 -15.65
CA GLU A 183 -14.12 -14.87 -14.78
C GLU A 183 -14.40 -14.57 -13.30
N SER A 184 -15.05 -13.44 -13.02
CA SER A 184 -15.41 -13.07 -11.66
C SER A 184 -16.48 -14.00 -11.07
N GLU A 185 -17.47 -14.46 -11.86
CA GLU A 185 -18.45 -15.45 -11.43
C GLU A 185 -17.79 -16.78 -11.03
N ILE A 186 -16.81 -17.25 -11.82
CA ILE A 186 -16.04 -18.45 -11.49
C ILE A 186 -15.25 -18.26 -10.19
N LEU A 187 -14.64 -17.09 -10.02
CA LEU A 187 -13.92 -16.77 -8.78
C LEU A 187 -14.88 -16.76 -7.59
N GLN A 188 -16.01 -16.09 -7.71
CA GLN A 188 -17.00 -16.00 -6.63
C GLN A 188 -17.49 -17.37 -6.19
N LYS A 189 -17.85 -18.25 -7.12
CA LYS A 189 -18.26 -19.63 -6.82
C LYS A 189 -17.17 -20.38 -6.04
N LYS A 190 -15.89 -20.23 -6.42
CA LYS A 190 -14.79 -20.85 -5.68
C LYS A 190 -14.71 -20.34 -4.24
N PHE A 191 -14.93 -19.05 -4.00
CA PHE A 191 -14.96 -18.49 -2.65
C PHE A 191 -16.16 -19.03 -1.86
N GLU A 192 -17.36 -19.08 -2.45
CA GLU A 192 -18.55 -19.60 -1.81
C GLU A 192 -18.40 -21.10 -1.46
N GLU A 193 -17.83 -21.92 -2.37
CA GLU A 193 -17.50 -23.34 -2.11
C GLU A 193 -16.48 -23.50 -0.95
N LEU A 194 -15.58 -22.53 -0.79
CA LEU A 194 -14.68 -22.48 0.35
C LEU A 194 -15.35 -21.94 1.63
N GLY A 195 -16.66 -21.60 1.60
CA GLY A 195 -17.46 -21.18 2.73
C GLY A 195 -17.33 -19.69 3.10
N TYR A 196 -16.95 -18.83 2.13
CA TYR A 196 -17.10 -17.38 2.30
C TYR A 196 -18.53 -16.95 1.98
N GLU A 197 -18.99 -15.93 2.67
CA GLU A 197 -20.25 -15.25 2.34
C GLU A 197 -19.92 -14.02 1.49
N ILE A 198 -20.40 -13.98 0.25
CA ILE A 198 -20.06 -12.93 -0.71
C ILE A 198 -21.27 -12.03 -0.99
N PHE A 199 -21.12 -10.73 -0.76
CA PHE A 199 -22.12 -9.71 -1.01
C PHE A 199 -21.56 -8.70 -2.01
N THR A 200 -21.90 -8.85 -3.28
CA THR A 200 -21.49 -7.95 -4.36
C THR A 200 -22.64 -7.06 -4.82
N GLY A 201 -22.31 -5.88 -5.42
CA GLY A 201 -23.29 -4.96 -5.99
C GLY A 201 -24.17 -4.27 -4.96
N ARG A 202 -23.75 -4.18 -3.71
CA ARG A 202 -24.51 -3.60 -2.60
C ARG A 202 -23.61 -2.66 -1.80
N ALA A 203 -23.97 -1.37 -1.77
CA ALA A 203 -23.15 -0.39 -1.07
C ALA A 203 -23.21 -0.57 0.45
N PRO A 204 -22.06 -0.73 1.13
CA PRO A 204 -21.98 -0.56 2.58
C PRO A 204 -22.40 0.88 2.97
N LYS A 205 -23.32 1.02 3.93
CA LYS A 205 -23.86 2.33 4.36
C LYS A 205 -23.43 2.72 5.77
N THR A 206 -23.64 1.83 6.74
CA THR A 206 -23.34 2.13 8.15
C THR A 206 -22.63 0.97 8.81
N LEU A 207 -21.74 1.29 9.73
CA LEU A 207 -21.12 0.37 10.69
C LEU A 207 -21.53 0.81 12.09
N THR A 208 -22.39 0.02 12.73
CA THR A 208 -22.86 0.30 14.09
C THR A 208 -22.13 -0.59 15.09
N ARG A 209 -21.53 0.02 16.10
CA ARG A 209 -20.92 -0.71 17.21
C ARG A 209 -22.00 -1.33 18.11
N THR A 210 -21.77 -2.57 18.53
CA THR A 210 -22.62 -3.31 19.48
C THR A 210 -21.75 -3.89 20.61
N ASP A 211 -22.37 -4.46 21.62
CA ASP A 211 -21.64 -5.13 22.72
C ASP A 211 -20.81 -6.32 22.24
N SER A 212 -21.25 -7.00 21.17
CA SER A 212 -20.57 -8.18 20.59
C SER A 212 -19.72 -7.90 19.37
N GLY A 213 -19.58 -6.62 18.95
CA GLY A 213 -18.79 -6.26 17.77
C GLY A 213 -19.43 -5.18 16.92
N TRP A 214 -19.77 -5.49 15.68
CA TRP A 214 -20.25 -4.57 14.66
C TRP A 214 -21.42 -5.14 13.88
N ILE A 215 -22.31 -4.26 13.40
CA ILE A 215 -23.29 -4.58 12.37
C ILE A 215 -22.99 -3.71 11.17
N LEU A 216 -22.62 -4.34 10.05
CA LEU A 216 -22.56 -3.67 8.76
C LEU A 216 -23.92 -3.73 8.10
N ARG A 217 -24.51 -2.56 7.79
CA ARG A 217 -25.75 -2.46 7.01
C ARG A 217 -25.43 -2.06 5.58
N LEU A 218 -25.96 -2.83 4.64
CA LEU A 218 -25.91 -2.56 3.21
C LEU A 218 -27.10 -1.69 2.76
N GLU A 219 -27.03 -1.14 1.55
CA GLU A 219 -28.07 -0.23 1.03
C GLU A 219 -29.46 -0.90 0.81
N ASP A 220 -29.47 -2.21 0.61
CA ASP A 220 -30.72 -2.99 0.47
C ASP A 220 -31.34 -3.39 1.83
N GLY A 221 -30.74 -2.92 2.94
CA GLY A 221 -31.17 -3.25 4.29
C GLY A 221 -30.56 -4.54 4.87
N THR A 222 -29.76 -5.28 4.10
CA THR A 222 -29.04 -6.46 4.61
C THR A 222 -28.14 -6.08 5.77
N GLU A 223 -28.21 -6.82 6.89
CA GLU A 223 -27.35 -6.64 8.05
C GLU A 223 -26.36 -7.81 8.18
N ILE A 224 -25.10 -7.49 8.36
CA ILE A 224 -24.01 -8.45 8.52
C ILE A 224 -23.37 -8.25 9.89
N PRO A 225 -23.75 -9.03 10.92
CA PRO A 225 -23.13 -8.96 12.23
C PRO A 225 -21.73 -9.57 12.18
N SER A 226 -20.76 -8.95 12.87
CA SER A 226 -19.37 -9.39 12.88
C SER A 226 -18.66 -8.93 14.15
N SER A 227 -17.78 -9.74 14.70
CA SER A 227 -16.89 -9.33 15.80
C SER A 227 -15.78 -8.40 15.29
N ILE A 228 -15.38 -8.56 14.03
CA ILE A 228 -14.29 -7.82 13.40
C ILE A 228 -14.73 -7.31 12.03
N VAL A 229 -14.35 -6.06 11.72
CA VAL A 229 -14.48 -5.47 10.39
C VAL A 229 -13.11 -5.04 9.89
N LEU A 230 -12.79 -5.36 8.63
CA LEU A 230 -11.58 -4.94 7.93
C LEU A 230 -11.95 -4.23 6.63
N ILE A 231 -11.44 -3.00 6.45
CA ILE A 231 -11.70 -2.19 5.24
C ILE A 231 -10.50 -2.28 4.29
N SER A 232 -10.75 -2.71 3.05
CA SER A 232 -9.78 -2.82 1.97
C SER A 232 -10.33 -2.22 0.67
N ALA A 233 -10.71 -0.93 0.70
CA ALA A 233 -11.36 -0.22 -0.39
C ALA A 233 -10.38 0.58 -1.29
N GLY A 234 -9.14 0.11 -1.39
CA GLY A 234 -8.08 0.73 -2.18
C GLY A 234 -7.20 1.69 -1.38
N ILE A 235 -6.44 2.51 -2.11
CA ILE A 235 -5.44 3.43 -1.53
C ILE A 235 -5.61 4.84 -2.08
N ARG A 236 -5.16 5.82 -1.29
CA ARG A 236 -5.01 7.23 -1.67
C ARG A 236 -3.56 7.66 -1.50
N SER A 237 -2.96 8.23 -2.55
CA SER A 237 -1.58 8.72 -2.52
C SER A 237 -1.37 9.79 -1.45
N ARG A 238 -0.26 9.71 -0.71
CA ARG A 238 0.16 10.75 0.24
C ARG A 238 0.84 11.88 -0.50
N THR A 239 0.09 12.92 -0.79
CA THR A 239 0.53 14.06 -1.63
C THR A 239 0.61 15.37 -0.85
N ALA A 240 0.19 15.41 0.40
CA ALA A 240 0.05 16.64 1.19
C ALA A 240 1.34 17.47 1.26
N LEU A 241 2.49 16.82 1.52
CA LEU A 241 3.81 17.45 1.60
C LEU A 241 4.19 18.15 0.26
N ALA A 242 4.01 17.44 -0.85
CA ALA A 242 4.30 17.96 -2.20
C ALA A 242 3.34 19.10 -2.58
N LYS A 243 2.05 18.92 -2.30
CA LYS A 243 1.01 19.93 -2.58
C LYS A 243 1.26 21.23 -1.82
N ALA A 244 1.63 21.12 -0.55
CA ALA A 244 1.96 22.29 0.29
C ALA A 244 3.19 23.05 -0.23
N ALA A 245 4.13 22.36 -0.89
CA ALA A 245 5.30 22.96 -1.54
C ALA A 245 4.99 23.52 -2.95
N GLY A 246 3.77 23.39 -3.45
CA GLY A 246 3.36 23.88 -4.77
C GLY A 246 3.55 22.90 -5.93
N ALA A 247 3.78 21.61 -5.66
CA ALA A 247 3.82 20.61 -6.72
C ALA A 247 2.46 20.39 -7.38
N THR A 248 2.47 20.05 -8.66
CA THR A 248 1.26 19.60 -9.38
C THR A 248 0.82 18.26 -8.85
N VAL A 249 -0.42 18.20 -8.36
CA VAL A 249 -1.01 17.01 -7.76
C VAL A 249 -2.40 16.77 -8.35
N GLU A 250 -2.68 15.54 -8.76
CA GLU A 250 -4.00 15.05 -9.15
C GLU A 250 -4.38 13.88 -8.22
N ARG A 251 -4.43 12.65 -8.73
CA ARG A 251 -4.60 11.42 -7.93
C ARG A 251 -3.31 11.03 -7.18
N GLY A 252 -2.17 11.48 -7.68
CA GLY A 252 -0.83 11.37 -7.12
C GLY A 252 -0.04 12.64 -7.41
N ILE A 253 1.23 12.67 -7.02
CA ILE A 253 2.17 13.73 -7.40
C ILE A 253 2.52 13.51 -8.87
N VAL A 254 2.16 14.46 -9.75
CA VAL A 254 2.39 14.34 -11.19
C VAL A 254 3.89 14.37 -11.48
N VAL A 255 4.36 13.38 -12.23
CA VAL A 255 5.77 13.28 -12.65
C VAL A 255 5.87 13.02 -14.15
N ASN A 256 6.98 13.46 -14.73
CA ASN A 256 7.37 13.15 -16.10
C ASN A 256 8.09 11.78 -16.18
N ASN A 257 8.54 11.39 -17.39
CA ASN A 257 9.26 10.13 -17.61
C ASN A 257 10.66 10.09 -16.96
N ARG A 258 11.14 11.19 -16.40
CA ARG A 258 12.35 11.23 -15.58
C ARG A 258 12.04 11.17 -14.08
N LEU A 259 10.76 10.91 -13.71
CA LEU A 259 10.24 10.91 -12.36
C LEU A 259 10.40 12.26 -11.64
N GLU A 260 10.58 13.36 -12.41
CA GLU A 260 10.66 14.73 -11.94
C GLU A 260 9.25 15.28 -11.70
N THR A 261 9.05 15.95 -10.57
CA THR A 261 7.83 16.70 -10.28
C THR A 261 7.84 18.07 -10.98
N SER A 262 6.81 18.88 -10.79
CA SER A 262 6.80 20.28 -11.25
C SER A 262 7.74 21.20 -10.46
N LEU A 263 8.34 20.71 -9.37
CA LEU A 263 9.29 21.47 -8.56
C LEU A 263 10.73 21.14 -8.98
N PRO A 264 11.62 22.14 -9.06
CA PRO A 264 13.02 21.92 -9.44
C PRO A 264 13.72 21.03 -8.40
N ASP A 265 14.50 20.05 -8.89
CA ASP A 265 15.28 19.10 -8.09
C ASP A 265 14.47 18.22 -7.12
N VAL A 266 13.14 18.14 -7.32
CA VAL A 266 12.23 17.30 -6.53
C VAL A 266 11.62 16.22 -7.41
N TYR A 267 11.77 14.97 -6.99
CA TYR A 267 11.31 13.76 -7.66
C TYR A 267 10.22 13.08 -6.84
N ALA A 268 9.35 12.27 -7.48
CA ALA A 268 8.41 11.41 -6.76
C ALA A 268 8.38 10.00 -7.36
N ILE A 269 8.31 8.99 -6.49
CA ILE A 269 8.32 7.57 -6.85
C ILE A 269 7.37 6.74 -5.97
N GLY A 270 6.94 5.59 -6.48
CA GLY A 270 6.07 4.66 -5.77
C GLY A 270 4.61 5.11 -5.74
N ASP A 271 3.88 4.66 -4.74
CA ASP A 271 2.41 4.86 -4.65
C ASP A 271 1.99 6.33 -4.50
N CYS A 272 2.91 7.25 -4.19
CA CYS A 272 2.59 8.69 -4.17
C CYS A 272 2.72 9.36 -5.54
N ALA A 273 3.44 8.75 -6.49
CA ALA A 273 3.68 9.31 -7.81
C ALA A 273 2.58 8.93 -8.82
N GLN A 274 2.27 9.88 -9.72
CA GLN A 274 1.38 9.67 -10.86
C GLN A 274 2.17 9.89 -12.15
N LEU A 275 2.46 8.79 -12.87
CA LEU A 275 3.17 8.79 -14.14
C LEU A 275 2.21 8.49 -15.29
N GLY A 276 2.14 9.37 -16.28
CA GLY A 276 1.25 9.18 -17.44
C GLY A 276 -0.23 9.03 -17.06
N GLY A 277 -0.69 9.74 -16.01
CA GLY A 277 -2.06 9.65 -15.49
C GLY A 277 -2.32 8.44 -14.58
N VAL A 278 -1.32 7.57 -14.32
CA VAL A 278 -1.48 6.33 -13.57
C VAL A 278 -0.78 6.39 -12.21
N VAL A 279 -1.51 6.03 -11.14
CA VAL A 279 -0.96 5.64 -9.83
C VAL A 279 -1.00 4.11 -9.78
N TYR A 280 0.16 3.47 -9.68
CA TYR A 280 0.25 2.02 -9.85
C TYR A 280 -0.25 1.23 -8.64
N GLY A 281 0.12 1.64 -7.42
CA GLY A 281 -0.26 0.92 -6.21
C GLY A 281 0.29 -0.51 -6.15
N LEU A 282 1.43 -0.78 -6.79
CA LEU A 282 2.03 -2.10 -6.93
C LEU A 282 3.46 -2.11 -6.44
N TRP A 283 3.82 -3.15 -5.68
CA TRP A 283 5.16 -3.34 -5.13
C TRP A 283 6.26 -3.34 -6.21
N LEU A 284 6.05 -4.10 -7.31
CA LEU A 284 7.03 -4.17 -8.41
C LEU A 284 7.19 -2.83 -9.10
N ALA A 285 6.08 -2.14 -9.42
CA ALA A 285 6.14 -0.82 -10.02
C ALA A 285 6.91 0.18 -9.15
N SER A 286 6.65 0.17 -7.85
CA SER A 286 7.35 1.03 -6.88
C SER A 286 8.85 0.72 -6.81
N LYS A 287 9.23 -0.57 -6.83
CA LYS A 287 10.63 -1.02 -6.86
C LYS A 287 11.33 -0.56 -8.14
N ASP A 288 10.69 -0.77 -9.31
CA ASP A 288 11.26 -0.41 -10.60
C ASP A 288 11.45 1.10 -10.75
N GLN A 289 10.50 1.92 -10.26
CA GLN A 289 10.65 3.36 -10.18
C GLN A 289 11.83 3.77 -9.30
N GLY A 290 12.03 3.12 -8.15
CA GLY A 290 13.19 3.36 -7.28
C GLY A 290 14.52 3.05 -7.97
N THR A 291 14.58 1.94 -8.69
CA THR A 291 15.77 1.56 -9.50
C THR A 291 16.03 2.58 -10.62
N ALA A 292 14.98 2.88 -11.39
CA ALA A 292 15.09 3.80 -12.51
C ALA A 292 15.50 5.22 -12.06
N LEU A 293 14.96 5.72 -10.96
CA LEU A 293 15.35 7.03 -10.42
C LEU A 293 16.84 7.06 -10.05
N ALA A 294 17.35 6.02 -9.42
CA ALA A 294 18.78 5.95 -9.09
C ALA A 294 19.66 5.96 -10.34
N GLU A 295 19.25 5.27 -11.40
CA GLU A 295 19.94 5.26 -12.69
C GLU A 295 19.85 6.62 -13.42
N ILE A 296 18.71 7.30 -13.36
CA ILE A 296 18.51 8.63 -13.93
C ILE A 296 19.41 9.65 -13.22
N LEU A 297 19.45 9.63 -11.88
CA LEU A 297 20.28 10.55 -11.11
C LEU A 297 21.79 10.26 -11.27
N ALA A 298 22.17 9.02 -11.54
CA ALA A 298 23.53 8.63 -11.87
C ALA A 298 23.91 8.89 -13.34
N GLY A 299 22.97 9.32 -14.19
CA GLY A 299 23.20 9.58 -15.61
C GLY A 299 23.34 8.31 -16.48
N THR A 300 22.97 7.13 -15.96
CA THR A 300 23.05 5.85 -16.69
C THR A 300 21.73 5.45 -17.37
N ARG A 301 20.68 6.22 -17.15
CA ARG A 301 19.35 6.08 -17.79
C ARG A 301 18.80 7.47 -18.10
N GLU A 302 18.16 7.63 -19.24
CA GLU A 302 17.53 8.90 -19.59
C GLU A 302 16.11 9.03 -19.03
N THR A 303 15.27 7.98 -19.21
CA THR A 303 13.86 8.00 -18.83
C THR A 303 13.41 6.65 -18.28
N PHE A 304 12.32 6.67 -17.53
CA PHE A 304 11.59 5.48 -17.08
C PHE A 304 10.36 5.24 -17.96
N ILE A 305 10.31 4.07 -18.59
CA ILE A 305 9.13 3.56 -19.29
C ILE A 305 8.58 2.44 -18.41
N SER A 306 7.34 2.59 -17.96
CA SER A 306 6.69 1.60 -17.09
C SER A 306 6.42 0.31 -17.86
N PRO A 307 6.85 -0.86 -17.36
CA PRO A 307 6.40 -2.14 -17.87
C PRO A 307 4.91 -2.35 -17.63
N VAL A 308 4.34 -3.34 -18.30
CA VAL A 308 3.00 -3.85 -17.97
C VAL A 308 3.13 -4.76 -16.74
N TYR A 309 2.39 -4.45 -15.70
CA TYR A 309 2.35 -5.26 -14.48
C TYR A 309 1.08 -6.09 -14.42
N GLU A 310 1.23 -7.40 -14.27
CA GLU A 310 0.09 -8.29 -14.05
C GLU A 310 -0.13 -8.49 -12.56
N PRO A 311 -1.27 -8.02 -12.00
CA PRO A 311 -1.61 -8.27 -10.61
C PRO A 311 -1.93 -9.76 -10.39
N SER A 312 -1.48 -10.30 -9.27
CA SER A 312 -1.73 -11.68 -8.86
C SER A 312 -2.48 -11.73 -7.52
N LEU A 313 -3.33 -12.73 -7.36
CA LEU A 313 -3.99 -13.06 -6.10
C LEU A 313 -3.16 -14.12 -5.36
N LYS A 314 -2.75 -13.83 -4.14
CA LYS A 314 -1.87 -14.71 -3.34
C LYS A 314 -2.69 -15.55 -2.36
N ILE A 315 -3.58 -16.38 -2.89
CA ILE A 315 -4.38 -17.32 -2.11
C ILE A 315 -4.04 -18.73 -2.61
N PRO A 316 -3.63 -19.66 -1.73
CA PRO A 316 -3.36 -21.03 -2.10
C PRO A 316 -4.56 -21.67 -2.83
N GLY A 317 -4.29 -22.38 -3.94
CA GLY A 317 -5.33 -23.02 -4.74
C GLY A 317 -6.15 -22.10 -5.65
N ILE A 318 -5.93 -20.78 -5.63
CA ILE A 318 -6.61 -19.84 -6.52
C ILE A 318 -5.61 -19.12 -7.40
N LYS A 319 -5.60 -19.44 -8.69
CA LYS A 319 -4.75 -18.78 -9.68
C LYS A 319 -5.59 -18.07 -10.73
N LEU A 320 -5.44 -16.75 -10.87
CA LEU A 320 -6.21 -15.96 -11.84
C LEU A 320 -6.02 -16.45 -13.28
N LYS A 321 -4.86 -16.98 -13.63
CA LYS A 321 -4.60 -17.58 -14.94
C LYS A 321 -5.52 -18.79 -15.21
N GLU A 322 -5.70 -19.67 -14.23
CA GLU A 322 -6.58 -20.85 -14.36
C GLU A 322 -8.04 -20.42 -14.47
N ILE A 323 -8.46 -19.37 -13.74
CA ILE A 323 -9.81 -18.80 -13.85
C ILE A 323 -10.05 -18.23 -15.25
N ARG A 324 -9.08 -17.47 -15.80
CA ARG A 324 -9.16 -16.94 -17.17
C ARG A 324 -9.29 -18.06 -18.22
N MET A 325 -8.52 -19.14 -18.07
CA MET A 325 -8.62 -20.30 -18.97
C MET A 325 -9.99 -20.99 -18.88
N ALA A 326 -10.52 -21.19 -17.68
CA ALA A 326 -11.84 -21.81 -17.48
C ALA A 326 -12.99 -20.95 -18.02
N ALA A 327 -12.83 -19.63 -18.11
CA ALA A 327 -13.84 -18.74 -18.68
C ALA A 327 -13.90 -18.76 -20.22
N GLN A 328 -12.85 -19.27 -20.88
CA GLN A 328 -12.75 -19.35 -22.34
C GLN A 328 -13.33 -20.65 -22.92
N GLY A 329 -13.50 -21.68 -22.11
CA GLY A 329 -14.21 -22.94 -22.45
C GLY A 329 -15.67 -22.87 -22.07
#